data_844bbe5debc15e838d31ffeb32c08af2
#
_entry.id   844bbe5debc15e838d31ffeb32c08af2
#
_cell.length_a   1.000
_cell.length_b   1.000
_cell.length_c   1.000
_cell.angle_alpha   90.00
_cell.angle_beta   90.00
_cell.angle_gamma   90.00
#
_symmetry.space_group_name_H-M   'P 1'
#
loop_
_entity.id
_entity.type
_entity.pdbx_description
1 polymer ?
#
loop_
_entity_poly.entity_id
_entity_poly.type
_entity_poly.pdbx_seq_one_letter_code
_entity_poly.pdbx_strand_id
1 'polypeptide(L)'
;PGFAMPPGFEPGLEATHYFSPSQSAYCNGTYVVEVEVDIETGHVQILRYVIAHDSGNLINPMIVDGQVQGGLAHGIGNALFEEQFFDENANPLTTTFAEYLIPGASDVLDAETIHVVSPSPLNPLGVKGAGEGGTIPAAASIIAAVENALKPFGANLMNVPVTPSRIVDVVRAGCSPQAAE
;
A
#
# COMPACT_ATOMS: atom_id res chain seq x y z
N PRO A 1 -1.33 -41.92 46.15
CA PRO A 1 -2.08 -42.20 44.97
C PRO A 1 -1.67 -41.22 43.87
N GLY A 2 -0.77 -41.64 42.99
CA GLY A 2 -0.35 -40.84 41.86
C GLY A 2 -1.49 -40.74 40.85
N PHE A 3 -1.72 -39.57 40.29
CA PHE A 3 -2.55 -39.44 39.12
C PHE A 3 -1.83 -40.18 37.99
N ALA A 4 -2.33 -41.36 37.63
CA ALA A 4 -1.86 -42.04 36.44
C ALA A 4 -2.47 -41.36 35.21
N MET A 5 -1.64 -40.90 34.30
CA MET A 5 -2.12 -40.43 32.99
C MET A 5 -2.77 -41.57 32.25
N PRO A 6 -3.87 -41.34 31.50
CA PRO A 6 -4.43 -42.36 30.61
C PRO A 6 -3.38 -42.81 29.57
N PRO A 7 -3.44 -44.11 29.13
CA PRO A 7 -2.53 -44.57 28.09
C PRO A 7 -2.60 -43.69 26.80
N GLY A 8 -1.46 -43.23 26.34
CA GLY A 8 -1.35 -42.36 25.16
C GLY A 8 -1.40 -40.88 25.43
N PHE A 9 -1.51 -40.45 26.70
CA PHE A 9 -1.40 -39.05 27.12
C PHE A 9 -0.03 -38.76 27.70
N GLU A 10 0.56 -37.64 27.32
CA GLU A 10 1.77 -37.09 27.93
C GLU A 10 1.41 -35.98 28.89
N PRO A 11 2.23 -35.72 29.95
CA PRO A 11 2.01 -34.61 30.88
C PRO A 11 2.19 -33.28 30.18
N GLY A 12 1.22 -32.37 30.30
CA GLY A 12 1.25 -31.04 29.73
C GLY A 12 0.04 -30.75 28.85
N LEU A 13 -0.12 -29.47 28.49
CA LEU A 13 -1.12 -28.99 27.53
C LEU A 13 -0.40 -28.49 26.27
N GLU A 14 0.32 -29.40 25.64
CA GLU A 14 1.07 -29.13 24.41
C GLU A 14 0.50 -29.95 23.25
N ALA A 15 0.39 -29.32 22.09
CA ALA A 15 0.09 -29.97 20.84
C ALA A 15 0.93 -29.35 19.72
N THR A 16 1.59 -30.19 18.92
CA THR A 16 2.31 -29.74 17.72
C THR A 16 1.57 -30.25 16.51
N HIS A 17 1.25 -29.36 15.60
CA HIS A 17 0.63 -29.69 14.34
C HIS A 17 1.34 -28.97 13.19
N TYR A 18 1.61 -29.71 12.11
CA TYR A 18 2.18 -29.16 10.90
C TYR A 18 1.07 -29.03 9.84
N PHE A 19 0.85 -27.79 9.42
CA PHE A 19 -0.10 -27.50 8.35
C PHE A 19 0.66 -27.05 7.10
N SER A 20 0.42 -27.72 5.97
CA SER A 20 0.97 -27.34 4.68
C SER A 20 -0.17 -27.16 3.69
N PRO A 21 -0.49 -25.92 3.30
CA PRO A 21 -1.50 -25.67 2.28
C PRO A 21 -0.99 -26.13 0.91
N SER A 22 -1.90 -26.60 0.05
CA SER A 22 -1.56 -27.03 -1.32
C SER A 22 -1.16 -25.85 -2.23
N GLN A 23 -1.64 -24.65 -1.93
CA GLN A 23 -1.39 -23.42 -2.68
C GLN A 23 -1.47 -22.20 -1.74
N SER A 24 -0.87 -21.07 -2.16
CA SER A 24 -1.04 -19.80 -1.49
C SER A 24 -2.47 -19.25 -1.69
N ALA A 25 -3.07 -18.73 -0.63
CA ALA A 25 -4.36 -18.04 -0.68
C ALA A 25 -4.12 -16.54 -0.74
N TYR A 26 -4.24 -15.95 -1.92
CA TYR A 26 -4.01 -14.53 -2.16
C TYR A 26 -5.23 -13.70 -1.76
N CYS A 27 -4.96 -12.53 -1.15
CA CYS A 27 -5.95 -11.47 -1.02
C CYS A 27 -6.21 -10.81 -2.38
N ASN A 28 -7.28 -10.05 -2.46
CA ASN A 28 -7.55 -9.15 -3.57
C ASN A 28 -8.30 -7.92 -3.08
N GLY A 29 -8.41 -6.90 -3.92
CA GLY A 29 -9.10 -5.68 -3.55
C GLY A 29 -9.20 -4.69 -4.70
N THR A 30 -9.99 -3.65 -4.46
CA THR A 30 -10.16 -2.51 -5.36
C THR A 30 -9.92 -1.23 -4.58
N TYR A 31 -9.17 -0.32 -5.17
CA TYR A 31 -8.75 0.94 -4.56
C TYR A 31 -9.26 2.10 -5.40
N VAL A 32 -9.87 3.07 -4.73
CA VAL A 32 -10.37 4.29 -5.36
C VAL A 32 -9.81 5.49 -4.61
N VAL A 33 -9.20 6.39 -5.36
CA VAL A 33 -8.49 7.55 -4.81
C VAL A 33 -9.04 8.82 -5.45
N GLU A 34 -9.30 9.82 -4.63
CA GLU A 34 -9.63 11.18 -5.04
C GLU A 34 -8.52 12.12 -4.58
N VAL A 35 -7.98 12.90 -5.52
CA VAL A 35 -6.88 13.81 -5.26
C VAL A 35 -7.20 15.22 -5.77
N GLU A 36 -6.60 16.21 -5.11
CA GLU A 36 -6.46 17.57 -5.60
C GLU A 36 -4.99 17.83 -5.89
N VAL A 37 -4.69 18.44 -7.03
CA VAL A 37 -3.32 18.76 -7.45
C VAL A 37 -3.22 20.25 -7.71
N ASP A 38 -2.36 20.94 -6.94
CA ASP A 38 -1.98 22.31 -7.20
C ASP A 38 -0.92 22.35 -8.30
N ILE A 39 -1.30 22.83 -9.46
CA ILE A 39 -0.43 22.88 -10.64
C ILE A 39 0.68 23.94 -10.57
N GLU A 40 0.58 24.93 -9.67
CA GLU A 40 1.59 25.95 -9.48
C GLU A 40 2.72 25.46 -8.57
N THR A 41 2.35 24.76 -7.50
CA THR A 41 3.30 24.24 -6.49
C THR A 41 3.67 22.78 -6.69
N GLY A 42 2.85 22.00 -7.41
CA GLY A 42 3.00 20.56 -7.56
C GLY A 42 2.53 19.79 -6.32
N HIS A 43 1.88 20.44 -5.35
CA HIS A 43 1.37 19.77 -4.17
C HIS A 43 0.20 18.84 -4.52
N VAL A 44 0.23 17.62 -4.00
CA VAL A 44 -0.84 16.63 -4.11
C VAL A 44 -1.50 16.46 -2.76
N GLN A 45 -2.79 16.71 -2.69
CA GLN A 45 -3.61 16.39 -1.53
C GLN A 45 -4.51 15.20 -1.83
N ILE A 46 -4.40 14.14 -1.05
CA ILE A 46 -5.34 13.01 -1.12
C ILE A 46 -6.58 13.40 -0.32
N LEU A 47 -7.70 13.57 -1.02
CA LEU A 47 -8.96 14.00 -0.41
C LEU A 47 -9.73 12.83 0.18
N ARG A 48 -9.71 11.68 -0.52
CA ARG A 48 -10.43 10.48 -0.12
C ARG A 48 -9.71 9.23 -0.62
N TYR A 49 -9.72 8.19 0.20
CA TYR A 49 -9.18 6.89 -0.16
C TYR A 49 -10.13 5.79 0.29
N VAL A 50 -10.62 4.98 -0.65
CA VAL A 50 -11.55 3.89 -0.38
C VAL A 50 -10.89 2.57 -0.78
N ILE A 51 -10.90 1.60 0.14
CA ILE A 51 -10.28 0.30 -0.03
C ILE A 51 -11.35 -0.79 0.17
N ALA A 52 -11.76 -1.46 -0.90
CA ALA A 52 -12.52 -2.69 -0.79
C ALA A 52 -11.54 -3.87 -0.80
N HIS A 53 -11.38 -4.54 0.34
CA HIS A 53 -10.35 -5.54 0.57
C HIS A 53 -10.94 -6.90 0.93
N ASP A 54 -10.41 -7.98 0.34
CA ASP A 54 -10.81 -9.37 0.61
C ASP A 54 -9.60 -10.16 1.13
N SER A 55 -9.59 -10.42 2.43
CA SER A 55 -8.65 -11.34 3.11
C SER A 55 -9.31 -12.67 3.49
N GLY A 56 -10.43 -13.03 2.88
CA GLY A 56 -11.23 -14.17 3.30
C GLY A 56 -11.89 -13.91 4.66
N ASN A 57 -11.98 -14.93 5.49
CA ASN A 57 -12.46 -14.76 6.87
C ASN A 57 -11.45 -13.98 7.70
N LEU A 58 -11.90 -12.91 8.35
CA LEU A 58 -11.05 -12.10 9.21
C LEU A 58 -10.91 -12.74 10.58
N ILE A 59 -9.69 -13.15 10.95
CA ILE A 59 -9.41 -13.71 12.28
C ILE A 59 -9.43 -12.60 13.33
N ASN A 60 -8.82 -11.46 13.02
CA ASN A 60 -8.81 -10.27 13.85
C ASN A 60 -8.98 -9.03 12.98
N PRO A 61 -10.20 -8.47 12.88
CA PRO A 61 -10.47 -7.29 12.05
C PRO A 61 -9.57 -6.11 12.35
N MET A 62 -9.33 -5.78 13.63
CA MET A 62 -8.47 -4.66 14.03
C MET A 62 -7.04 -4.80 13.49
N ILE A 63 -6.48 -6.02 13.47
CA ILE A 63 -5.15 -6.25 12.91
C ILE A 63 -5.18 -6.11 11.39
N VAL A 64 -6.22 -6.60 10.73
CA VAL A 64 -6.35 -6.47 9.27
C VAL A 64 -6.49 -5.00 8.86
N ASP A 65 -7.31 -4.22 9.58
CA ASP A 65 -7.41 -2.77 9.37
C ASP A 65 -6.06 -2.07 9.55
N GLY A 66 -5.32 -2.44 10.60
CA GLY A 66 -3.98 -1.93 10.83
C GLY A 66 -2.98 -2.28 9.71
N GLN A 67 -3.06 -3.49 9.13
CA GLN A 67 -2.24 -3.87 7.97
C GLN A 67 -2.63 -3.08 6.71
N VAL A 68 -3.92 -2.90 6.46
CA VAL A 68 -4.42 -2.12 5.31
C VAL A 68 -3.99 -0.66 5.42
N GLN A 69 -4.22 -0.04 6.57
CA GLN A 69 -3.87 1.36 6.83
C GLN A 69 -2.34 1.59 6.80
N GLY A 70 -1.56 0.69 7.41
CA GLY A 70 -0.11 0.74 7.37
C GLY A 70 0.45 0.54 5.96
N GLY A 71 -0.15 -0.36 5.19
CA GLY A 71 0.16 -0.57 3.78
C GLY A 71 -0.13 0.65 2.91
N LEU A 72 -1.25 1.34 3.17
CA LEU A 72 -1.56 2.62 2.52
C LEU A 72 -0.50 3.68 2.83
N ALA A 73 -0.11 3.83 4.10
CA ALA A 73 0.93 4.79 4.49
C ALA A 73 2.25 4.54 3.74
N HIS A 74 2.67 3.27 3.64
CA HIS A 74 3.82 2.86 2.83
C HIS A 74 3.64 3.22 1.35
N GLY A 75 2.46 2.97 0.79
CA GLY A 75 2.16 3.31 -0.61
C GLY A 75 2.14 4.81 -0.90
N ILE A 76 1.69 5.64 0.04
CA ILE A 76 1.78 7.10 -0.02
C ILE A 76 3.25 7.53 -0.06
N GLY A 77 4.09 6.97 0.82
CA GLY A 77 5.53 7.20 0.82
C GLY A 77 6.16 6.90 -0.54
N ASN A 78 5.90 5.72 -1.09
CA ASN A 78 6.41 5.30 -2.39
C ASN A 78 5.91 6.19 -3.54
N ALA A 79 4.64 6.61 -3.51
CA ALA A 79 4.04 7.41 -4.58
C ALA A 79 4.54 8.85 -4.61
N LEU A 80 4.73 9.49 -3.44
CA LEU A 80 4.85 10.95 -3.35
C LEU A 80 6.14 11.45 -2.68
N PHE A 81 6.84 10.62 -1.88
CA PHE A 81 7.89 11.10 -0.98
C PHE A 81 9.23 10.39 -1.11
N GLU A 82 9.25 9.05 -1.05
CA GLU A 82 10.45 8.27 -0.80
C GLU A 82 11.28 8.07 -2.06
N GLU A 83 12.52 8.58 -2.07
CA GLU A 83 13.45 8.40 -3.17
C GLU A 83 14.89 8.28 -2.63
N GLN A 84 15.59 7.26 -3.10
CA GLN A 84 17.00 7.06 -2.81
C GLN A 84 17.85 7.56 -3.98
N PHE A 85 18.65 8.58 -3.77
CA PHE A 85 19.60 9.11 -4.75
C PHE A 85 20.98 8.51 -4.56
N PHE A 86 21.70 8.35 -5.67
CA PHE A 86 23.08 7.89 -5.71
C PHE A 86 23.92 8.84 -6.56
N ASP A 87 25.22 8.95 -6.21
CA ASP A 87 26.20 9.67 -7.03
C ASP A 87 26.69 8.80 -8.21
N GLU A 88 27.59 9.35 -9.03
CA GLU A 88 28.18 8.67 -10.20
C GLU A 88 28.99 7.41 -9.81
N ASN A 89 29.40 7.27 -8.56
CA ASN A 89 30.14 6.14 -8.02
C ASN A 89 29.24 5.15 -7.25
N ALA A 90 27.92 5.31 -7.36
CA ALA A 90 26.93 4.54 -6.63
C ALA A 90 26.96 4.69 -5.09
N ASN A 91 27.49 5.79 -4.58
CA ASN A 91 27.34 6.10 -3.16
C ASN A 91 25.97 6.71 -2.89
N PRO A 92 25.27 6.28 -1.83
CA PRO A 92 23.97 6.85 -1.47
C PRO A 92 24.14 8.31 -1.02
N LEU A 93 23.29 9.19 -1.58
CA LEU A 93 23.22 10.60 -1.21
C LEU A 93 22.12 10.86 -0.19
N THR A 94 21.06 10.08 -0.20
CA THR A 94 19.92 10.17 0.71
C THR A 94 20.21 9.31 1.95
N THR A 95 20.96 9.85 2.90
CA THR A 95 21.55 9.05 4.01
C THR A 95 20.91 9.35 5.37
N THR A 96 20.07 10.36 5.47
CA THR A 96 19.40 10.76 6.70
C THR A 96 17.90 10.94 6.47
N PHE A 97 17.09 10.94 7.53
CA PHE A 97 15.65 11.23 7.43
C PHE A 97 15.33 12.70 7.06
N ALA A 98 16.33 13.58 7.01
CA ALA A 98 16.16 14.92 6.45
C ALA A 98 16.14 14.92 4.91
N GLU A 99 16.72 13.90 4.30
CA GLU A 99 16.88 13.75 2.86
C GLU A 99 15.96 12.65 2.32
N TYR A 100 15.86 11.53 3.06
CA TYR A 100 14.91 10.44 2.74
C TYR A 100 13.57 10.75 3.41
N LEU A 101 12.65 11.28 2.61
CA LEU A 101 11.34 11.72 3.10
C LEU A 101 10.42 10.50 3.28
N ILE A 102 10.00 10.25 4.51
CA ILE A 102 8.93 9.29 4.81
C ILE A 102 7.67 10.07 5.19
N PRO A 103 6.46 9.58 4.86
CA PRO A 103 5.24 10.28 5.21
C PRO A 103 5.08 10.38 6.72
N GLY A 104 4.74 11.58 7.19
CA GLY A 104 4.36 11.82 8.58
C GLY A 104 2.87 11.54 8.82
N ALA A 105 2.43 11.66 10.07
CA ALA A 105 1.03 11.43 10.43
C ALA A 105 0.04 12.39 9.76
N SER A 106 0.50 13.57 9.34
CA SER A 106 -0.31 14.56 8.61
C SER A 106 -0.48 14.23 7.13
N ASP A 107 0.37 13.36 6.58
CA ASP A 107 0.38 13.02 5.16
C ASP A 107 -0.47 11.77 4.86
N VAL A 108 -0.89 11.07 5.91
CA VAL A 108 -1.67 9.83 5.83
C VAL A 108 -3.08 10.08 6.33
N LEU A 109 -4.05 9.91 5.44
CA LEU A 109 -5.46 10.00 5.82
C LEU A 109 -5.97 8.65 6.35
N ASP A 110 -7.08 8.69 7.07
CA ASP A 110 -7.82 7.49 7.46
C ASP A 110 -8.64 6.98 6.27
N ALA A 111 -8.31 5.79 5.78
CA ALA A 111 -8.96 5.22 4.61
C ALA A 111 -10.33 4.61 4.97
N GLU A 112 -11.30 4.74 4.08
CA GLU A 112 -12.55 4.01 4.18
C GLU A 112 -12.31 2.55 3.78
N THR A 113 -12.21 1.64 4.75
CA THR A 113 -11.99 0.22 4.48
C THR A 113 -13.31 -0.55 4.46
N ILE A 114 -13.54 -1.30 3.39
CA ILE A 114 -14.68 -2.19 3.19
C ILE A 114 -14.17 -3.63 3.10
N HIS A 115 -14.55 -4.48 4.04
CA HIS A 115 -14.20 -5.89 3.99
C HIS A 115 -15.20 -6.68 3.15
N VAL A 116 -14.71 -7.22 2.04
CA VAL A 116 -15.46 -8.16 1.20
C VAL A 116 -15.01 -9.56 1.58
N VAL A 117 -15.89 -10.35 2.22
CA VAL A 117 -15.54 -11.67 2.72
C VAL A 117 -15.82 -12.74 1.66
N SER A 118 -14.74 -13.31 1.10
CA SER A 118 -14.78 -14.44 0.18
C SER A 118 -13.86 -15.55 0.70
N PRO A 119 -14.36 -16.53 1.47
CA PRO A 119 -13.54 -17.53 2.12
C PRO A 119 -12.73 -18.37 1.14
N SER A 120 -11.44 -18.58 1.46
CA SER A 120 -10.57 -19.47 0.68
C SER A 120 -10.95 -20.94 0.90
N PRO A 121 -11.10 -21.74 -0.16
CA PRO A 121 -11.30 -23.18 -0.02
C PRO A 121 -9.99 -23.94 0.31
N LEU A 122 -8.84 -23.26 0.32
CA LEU A 122 -7.52 -23.88 0.45
C LEU A 122 -7.11 -24.16 1.91
N ASN A 123 -7.87 -23.64 2.86
CA ASN A 123 -7.64 -23.88 4.29
C ASN A 123 -8.96 -23.90 5.09
N PRO A 124 -8.98 -24.62 6.24
CA PRO A 124 -10.20 -24.77 7.05
C PRO A 124 -10.76 -23.47 7.62
N LEU A 125 -9.92 -22.45 7.81
CA LEU A 125 -10.32 -21.16 8.36
C LEU A 125 -10.89 -20.22 7.29
N GLY A 126 -10.72 -20.53 6.01
CA GLY A 126 -11.14 -19.68 4.90
C GLY A 126 -10.38 -18.36 4.81
N VAL A 127 -9.19 -18.27 5.40
CA VAL A 127 -8.35 -17.06 5.42
C VAL A 127 -7.59 -16.88 4.10
N LYS A 128 -7.24 -15.64 3.78
CA LYS A 128 -6.33 -15.24 2.71
C LYS A 128 -5.22 -14.36 3.27
N GLY A 129 -4.16 -14.13 2.48
CA GLY A 129 -3.11 -13.18 2.85
C GLY A 129 -3.69 -11.79 3.14
N ALA A 130 -3.08 -11.05 4.07
CA ALA A 130 -3.54 -9.72 4.45
C ALA A 130 -2.38 -8.72 4.60
N GLY A 131 -1.12 -9.19 4.75
CA GLY A 131 0.02 -8.34 5.09
C GLY A 131 0.36 -7.28 4.05
N GLU A 132 0.25 -7.58 2.77
CA GLU A 132 0.62 -6.66 1.68
C GLU A 132 -0.58 -6.08 0.94
N GLY A 133 -1.81 -6.50 1.30
CA GLY A 133 -3.02 -6.06 0.62
C GLY A 133 -3.20 -4.55 0.61
N GLY A 134 -2.77 -3.84 1.65
CA GLY A 134 -2.80 -2.38 1.70
C GLY A 134 -1.73 -1.69 0.84
N THR A 135 -0.59 -2.32 0.61
CA THR A 135 0.59 -1.70 -0.02
C THR A 135 0.61 -1.85 -1.54
N ILE A 136 0.34 -3.06 -2.05
CA ILE A 136 0.54 -3.40 -3.46
C ILE A 136 -0.15 -2.44 -4.44
N PRO A 137 -1.44 -2.09 -4.31
CA PRO A 137 -2.10 -1.20 -5.24
C PRO A 137 -2.00 0.28 -4.85
N ALA A 138 -1.49 0.61 -3.66
CA ALA A 138 -1.59 1.97 -3.12
C ALA A 138 -0.87 3.00 -3.98
N ALA A 139 0.42 2.81 -4.27
CA ALA A 139 1.17 3.74 -5.08
C ALA A 139 0.58 3.88 -6.49
N ALA A 140 0.23 2.77 -7.14
CA ALA A 140 -0.32 2.78 -8.48
C ALA A 140 -1.66 3.53 -8.57
N SER A 141 -2.55 3.37 -7.57
CA SER A 141 -3.83 4.06 -7.53
C SER A 141 -3.68 5.57 -7.30
N ILE A 142 -2.73 5.99 -6.45
CA ILE A 142 -2.42 7.42 -6.23
C ILE A 142 -1.89 8.05 -7.52
N ILE A 143 -0.92 7.40 -8.17
CA ILE A 143 -0.31 7.91 -9.40
C ILE A 143 -1.35 8.01 -10.52
N ALA A 144 -2.20 6.99 -10.66
CA ALA A 144 -3.29 7.02 -11.64
C ALA A 144 -4.28 8.17 -11.39
N ALA A 145 -4.57 8.48 -10.13
CA ALA A 145 -5.42 9.63 -9.77
C ALA A 145 -4.75 10.96 -10.10
N VAL A 146 -3.46 11.12 -9.79
CA VAL A 146 -2.68 12.33 -10.13
C VAL A 146 -2.57 12.49 -11.65
N GLU A 147 -2.27 11.43 -12.39
CA GLU A 147 -2.21 11.46 -13.86
C GLU A 147 -3.57 11.83 -14.47
N ASN A 148 -4.67 11.30 -13.91
CA ASN A 148 -6.02 11.67 -14.33
C ASN A 148 -6.33 13.14 -14.06
N ALA A 149 -5.94 13.68 -12.92
CA ALA A 149 -6.08 15.11 -12.60
C ALA A 149 -5.28 16.00 -13.56
N LEU A 150 -4.10 15.56 -13.98
CA LEU A 150 -3.20 16.28 -14.89
C LEU A 150 -3.44 15.97 -16.38
N LYS A 151 -4.45 15.18 -16.72
CA LYS A 151 -4.81 14.83 -18.10
C LYS A 151 -4.98 16.06 -19.03
N PRO A 152 -5.56 17.21 -18.58
CA PRO A 152 -5.66 18.40 -19.42
C PRO A 152 -4.31 18.97 -19.87
N PHE A 153 -3.22 18.63 -19.17
CA PHE A 153 -1.85 19.05 -19.47
C PHE A 153 -1.05 18.00 -20.23
N GLY A 154 -1.68 16.89 -20.64
CA GLY A 154 -1.01 15.80 -21.37
C GLY A 154 0.00 15.02 -20.51
N ALA A 155 -0.17 15.02 -19.19
CA ALA A 155 0.74 14.36 -18.27
C ALA A 155 0.83 12.86 -18.54
N ASN A 156 2.05 12.34 -18.49
CA ASN A 156 2.37 10.91 -18.49
C ASN A 156 3.41 10.65 -17.40
N LEU A 157 2.97 10.05 -16.29
CA LEU A 157 3.78 9.85 -15.10
C LEU A 157 4.38 8.45 -15.09
N MET A 158 5.62 8.32 -15.57
CA MET A 158 6.30 7.03 -15.74
C MET A 158 7.22 6.66 -14.56
N ASN A 159 7.48 7.60 -13.65
CA ASN A 159 8.41 7.41 -12.55
C ASN A 159 7.79 7.81 -11.20
N VAL A 160 8.20 7.12 -10.16
CA VAL A 160 7.87 7.40 -8.75
C VAL A 160 9.14 7.79 -8.00
N PRO A 161 9.01 8.56 -6.92
CA PRO A 161 7.83 9.28 -6.45
C PRO A 161 7.44 10.42 -7.40
N VAL A 162 6.15 10.78 -7.42
CA VAL A 162 5.65 11.94 -8.18
C VAL A 162 5.81 13.19 -7.30
N THR A 163 7.03 13.69 -7.25
CA THR A 163 7.39 14.85 -6.41
C THR A 163 6.76 16.15 -6.95
N PRO A 164 6.60 17.18 -6.10
CA PRO A 164 6.08 18.47 -6.53
C PRO A 164 6.83 19.08 -7.73
N SER A 165 8.16 18.98 -7.75
CA SER A 165 8.97 19.45 -8.88
C SER A 165 8.65 18.72 -10.17
N ARG A 166 8.51 17.39 -10.13
CA ARG A 166 8.13 16.59 -11.30
C ARG A 166 6.76 16.96 -11.86
N ILE A 167 5.78 17.22 -10.97
CA ILE A 167 4.44 17.69 -11.38
C ILE A 167 4.54 19.04 -12.12
N VAL A 168 5.22 20.01 -11.52
CA VAL A 168 5.39 21.34 -12.12
C VAL A 168 6.09 21.25 -13.49
N ASP A 169 7.12 20.42 -13.61
CA ASP A 169 7.85 20.21 -14.88
C ASP A 169 6.94 19.60 -15.95
N VAL A 170 6.14 18.61 -15.62
CA VAL A 170 5.19 17.98 -16.55
C VAL A 170 4.12 18.97 -17.00
N VAL A 171 3.55 19.75 -16.08
CA VAL A 171 2.55 20.77 -16.39
C VAL A 171 3.13 21.84 -17.33
N ARG A 172 4.35 22.33 -17.05
CA ARG A 172 5.04 23.30 -17.91
C ARG A 172 5.34 22.76 -19.29
N ALA A 173 5.77 21.49 -19.39
CA ALA A 173 6.01 20.84 -20.68
C ALA A 173 4.73 20.74 -21.51
N GLY A 174 3.60 20.38 -20.90
CA GLY A 174 2.30 20.29 -21.58
C GLY A 174 1.69 21.64 -21.98
N CYS A 175 2.07 22.73 -21.30
CA CYS A 175 1.67 24.09 -21.65
C CYS A 175 2.55 24.73 -22.75
N SER A 176 3.63 24.06 -23.19
CA SER A 176 4.51 24.59 -24.23
C SER A 176 3.84 24.52 -25.61
N PRO A 177 3.97 25.57 -26.47
CA PRO A 177 3.29 25.64 -27.79
C PRO A 177 3.66 24.52 -28.79
N GLN A 178 4.65 23.70 -28.50
CA GLN A 178 5.13 22.59 -29.34
C GLN A 178 4.33 21.29 -29.20
N ALA A 179 3.38 21.20 -28.30
CA ALA A 179 2.58 19.97 -28.08
C ALA A 179 1.26 19.94 -28.89
N ALA A 180 1.06 20.89 -29.81
CA ALA A 180 -0.17 21.06 -30.62
C ALA A 180 0.02 20.77 -32.12
N GLU A 181 1.09 20.02 -32.52
CA GLU A 181 1.27 19.54 -33.89
C GLU A 181 1.03 18.04 -34.06
#